data_adceac3629442cdca78933348bd109ac
#
_entry.id   adceac3629442cdca78933348bd109ac
#
_cell.length_a   1.000
_cell.length_b   1.000
_cell.length_c   1.000
_cell.angle_alpha   90.00
_cell.angle_beta   90.00
_cell.angle_gamma   90.00
#
_symmetry.space_group_name_H-M   'P 1'
#
loop_
_entity.id
_entity.type
_entity.pdbx_description
1 polymer ?
#
loop_
_entity_poly.entity_id
_entity_poly.type
_entity_poly.pdbx_seq_one_letter_code
_entity_poly.pdbx_strand_id
1 'polypeptide(L)'
;TKFVHTAKSTGKVLAVSPNEYITIQYDNGKVENLDIMSRYTATKRNSTIQISLDTLQVGDTFQKGQMISWSKSFNGDGLVIGRNVMLAIYNYRGYSFEDGYCISEKMSNNYVSENIIKVPIIIPLNTKVISIINEKNTPSTSETPLIEFQYLNSINDYIDNYELLSNDDEDDGEQENSTFLKGTNTLKRMSPGGDIIDIKIKLNSRNGIDPLLIDLWEQQKKNINRLEKTLTKYAESDEEKLTDNIDLTLLKVGGHKLKAKEFDGALIEYYIKNPTNLQVGNKLANRYRAKGVCSYIIPEKYTPKGEFTPEVDIFIQPAGVLGRKNTSILKELYTGKILYFLPNIVSEKLQNNEKLSDVKKLILEIYELLGDERCSESIVKKFETVTDTVLKQSLIHKAIRFNLTVPPFTSQSFDKIEKAAKILNIPLNERVFMPEIGEWTKDPVPVGVQYFSAMEQLSSDYESTRSSAGYVSATGQPTSGKNKLGGQALGELDIYNLLTYDCNNILKELLMARSDNMNDKRELIGNLREYGQSNIPKGGREGATNKLFNIFITGQGLFL
;
A
#
# COMPACT_ATOMS: atom_id res chain seq x y z
N THR A 1 0.82 21.71 -5.87
CA THR A 1 0.49 20.58 -4.98
C THR A 1 1.75 20.01 -4.37
N LYS A 2 1.68 19.32 -3.23
CA LYS A 2 2.86 18.70 -2.57
C LYS A 2 3.53 17.59 -3.42
N PHE A 3 2.93 17.19 -4.53
CA PHE A 3 3.41 16.10 -5.39
C PHE A 3 4.04 16.58 -6.69
N VAL A 4 3.85 17.83 -7.07
CA VAL A 4 4.35 18.39 -8.33
C VAL A 4 4.59 19.89 -8.17
N HIS A 5 5.75 20.35 -8.60
CA HIS A 5 6.04 21.77 -8.78
C HIS A 5 6.10 22.09 -10.27
N THR A 6 5.33 23.08 -10.67
CA THR A 6 5.26 23.54 -12.07
C THR A 6 5.84 24.94 -12.20
N ALA A 7 6.53 25.20 -13.30
CA ALA A 7 7.14 26.47 -13.60
C ALA A 7 6.09 27.59 -13.79
N LYS A 8 6.26 28.71 -13.09
CA LYS A 8 5.43 29.91 -13.20
C LYS A 8 5.79 30.74 -14.45
N SER A 9 7.04 30.63 -14.90
CA SER A 9 7.60 31.32 -16.08
C SER A 9 8.73 30.49 -16.68
N THR A 10 9.31 30.91 -17.78
CA THR A 10 10.55 30.35 -18.35
C THR A 10 11.74 30.61 -17.47
N GLY A 11 12.70 29.68 -17.45
CA GLY A 11 13.87 29.79 -16.59
C GLY A 11 14.80 28.61 -16.68
N LYS A 12 15.74 28.52 -15.72
CA LYS A 12 16.74 27.44 -15.62
C LYS A 12 16.91 26.96 -14.19
N VAL A 13 17.37 25.74 -14.04
CA VAL A 13 17.73 25.14 -12.74
C VAL A 13 19.15 25.54 -12.38
N LEU A 14 19.34 26.15 -11.21
CA LEU A 14 20.64 26.58 -10.71
C LEU A 14 21.31 25.55 -9.82
N ALA A 15 20.55 24.92 -8.92
CA ALA A 15 21.06 23.94 -7.97
C ALA A 15 19.98 22.92 -7.61
N VAL A 16 20.40 21.71 -7.31
CA VAL A 16 19.55 20.62 -6.80
C VAL A 16 20.23 20.03 -5.59
N SER A 17 19.56 20.10 -4.44
CA SER A 17 19.91 19.30 -3.25
C SER A 17 18.93 18.13 -3.19
N PRO A 18 19.37 16.90 -3.47
CA PRO A 18 18.48 15.74 -3.53
C PRO A 18 17.70 15.58 -2.21
N ASN A 19 16.38 15.40 -2.34
CA ASN A 19 15.44 15.26 -1.21
C ASN A 19 15.33 16.46 -0.25
N GLU A 20 15.81 17.62 -0.63
CA GLU A 20 15.78 18.82 0.21
C GLU A 20 15.12 19.99 -0.55
N TYR A 21 15.81 20.52 -1.56
CA TYR A 21 15.29 21.66 -2.34
C TYR A 21 15.85 21.69 -3.76
N ILE A 22 15.15 22.42 -4.64
CA ILE A 22 15.62 22.80 -5.98
C ILE A 22 15.59 24.33 -6.11
N THR A 23 16.72 24.91 -6.50
CA THR A 23 16.85 26.34 -6.76
C THR A 23 16.70 26.60 -8.26
N ILE A 24 15.77 27.45 -8.60
CA ILE A 24 15.48 27.83 -9.99
C ILE A 24 15.63 29.35 -10.16
N GLN A 25 16.00 29.75 -11.36
CA GLN A 25 16.03 31.15 -11.77
C GLN A 25 15.14 31.34 -12.98
N TYR A 26 14.21 32.25 -12.87
CA TYR A 26 13.37 32.69 -14.00
C TYR A 26 14.10 33.69 -14.88
N ASP A 27 13.70 33.82 -16.13
CA ASP A 27 14.31 34.75 -17.09
C ASP A 27 14.18 36.23 -16.67
N ASN A 28 13.23 36.54 -15.80
CA ASN A 28 13.08 37.87 -15.20
C ASN A 28 14.10 38.14 -14.06
N GLY A 29 15.06 37.24 -13.84
CA GLY A 29 16.08 37.32 -12.81
C GLY A 29 15.63 36.85 -11.41
N LYS A 30 14.36 36.59 -11.19
CA LYS A 30 13.86 36.11 -9.90
C LYS A 30 14.38 34.69 -9.63
N VAL A 31 14.92 34.47 -8.43
CA VAL A 31 15.34 33.15 -7.94
C VAL A 31 14.29 32.64 -6.96
N GLU A 32 13.90 31.38 -7.10
CA GLU A 32 12.94 30.72 -6.22
C GLU A 32 13.53 29.38 -5.74
N ASN A 33 13.38 29.09 -4.45
CA ASN A 33 13.68 27.79 -3.88
C ASN A 33 12.39 27.01 -3.68
N LEU A 34 12.32 25.84 -4.29
CA LEU A 34 11.20 24.92 -4.14
C LEU A 34 11.61 23.82 -3.15
N ASP A 35 10.83 23.65 -2.11
CA ASP A 35 10.99 22.60 -1.13
C ASP A 35 10.57 21.25 -1.73
N ILE A 36 11.54 20.36 -1.91
CA ILE A 36 11.35 18.98 -2.37
C ILE A 36 11.70 17.97 -1.29
N MET A 37 11.78 18.44 -0.04
CA MET A 37 12.15 17.61 1.10
C MET A 37 11.22 16.40 1.20
N SER A 38 11.83 15.23 1.28
CA SER A 38 11.10 13.99 1.54
C SER A 38 10.37 14.09 2.87
N ARG A 39 9.07 13.95 2.83
CA ARG A 39 8.19 14.05 4.00
C ARG A 39 7.65 12.68 4.36
N TYR A 40 7.75 12.36 5.64
CA TYR A 40 7.11 11.20 6.21
C TYR A 40 5.73 11.61 6.71
N THR A 41 4.69 11.10 6.10
CA THR A 41 3.33 11.33 6.57
C THR A 41 2.86 10.06 7.29
N ALA A 42 2.65 10.15 8.60
CA ALA A 42 2.05 9.06 9.36
C ALA A 42 0.64 8.79 8.83
N THR A 43 0.38 7.57 8.46
CA THR A 43 -0.98 7.09 8.17
C THR A 43 -1.64 6.64 9.48
N LYS A 44 -2.97 6.46 9.47
CA LYS A 44 -3.71 5.94 10.64
C LYS A 44 -3.25 4.54 11.10
N ARG A 45 -2.34 3.89 10.37
CA ARG A 45 -1.88 2.52 10.58
C ARG A 45 -0.36 2.42 10.75
N ASN A 46 0.28 3.46 11.27
CA ASN A 46 1.73 3.49 11.54
C ASN A 46 2.66 3.33 10.33
N SER A 47 2.14 3.23 9.12
CA SER A 47 2.98 3.36 7.95
C SER A 47 3.19 4.84 7.64
N THR A 48 4.43 5.21 7.46
CA THR A 48 4.82 6.54 6.97
C THR A 48 5.05 6.45 5.47
N ILE A 49 4.42 7.33 4.71
CA ILE A 49 4.66 7.43 3.27
C ILE A 49 5.73 8.49 3.05
N GLN A 50 6.83 8.07 2.44
CA GLN A 50 7.81 9.02 1.92
C GLN A 50 7.35 9.52 0.55
N ILE A 51 7.21 10.83 0.40
CA ILE A 51 7.03 11.46 -0.90
C ILE A 51 8.40 11.90 -1.37
N SER A 52 9.03 11.12 -2.25
CA SER A 52 10.23 11.53 -2.97
C SER A 52 9.84 12.14 -4.30
N LEU A 53 10.46 13.25 -4.65
CA LEU A 53 10.23 13.94 -5.91
C LEU A 53 11.44 13.77 -6.82
N ASP A 54 11.18 13.33 -8.06
CA ASP A 54 12.16 13.46 -9.14
C ASP A 54 12.22 14.93 -9.56
N THR A 55 13.37 15.39 -10.05
CA THR A 55 13.62 16.78 -10.42
C THR A 55 14.32 16.90 -11.76
N LEU A 56 14.23 18.08 -12.37
CA LEU A 56 15.12 18.48 -13.44
C LEU A 56 16.57 18.56 -12.92
N GLN A 57 17.52 18.42 -13.83
CA GLN A 57 18.95 18.47 -13.50
C GLN A 57 19.47 19.91 -13.47
N VAL A 58 20.61 20.12 -12.80
CA VAL A 58 21.27 21.43 -12.81
C VAL A 58 21.66 21.83 -14.24
N GLY A 59 21.27 23.03 -14.64
CA GLY A 59 21.49 23.56 -15.99
C GLY A 59 20.33 23.35 -16.96
N ASP A 60 19.36 22.49 -16.64
CA ASP A 60 18.16 22.32 -17.47
C ASP A 60 17.37 23.61 -17.54
N THR A 61 16.85 23.90 -18.73
CA THR A 61 15.92 25.01 -18.98
C THR A 61 14.49 24.48 -18.98
N PHE A 62 13.55 25.30 -18.53
CA PHE A 62 12.15 24.94 -18.47
C PHE A 62 11.25 26.08 -18.98
N GLN A 63 10.08 25.71 -19.50
CA GLN A 63 9.06 26.63 -19.97
C GLN A 63 7.94 26.80 -18.94
N LYS A 64 7.17 27.87 -19.06
CA LYS A 64 5.97 28.10 -18.24
C LYS A 64 5.02 26.90 -18.32
N GLY A 65 4.60 26.40 -17.15
CA GLY A 65 3.71 25.24 -17.03
C GLY A 65 4.42 23.88 -17.05
N GLN A 66 5.72 23.84 -17.37
CA GLN A 66 6.51 22.60 -17.32
C GLN A 66 6.74 22.15 -15.87
N MET A 67 6.77 20.85 -15.65
CA MET A 67 7.10 20.27 -14.34
C MET A 67 8.58 20.45 -14.03
N ILE A 68 8.89 20.95 -12.85
CA ILE A 68 10.25 21.13 -12.32
C ILE A 68 10.60 19.99 -11.40
N SER A 69 9.65 19.58 -10.57
CA SER A 69 9.77 18.39 -9.73
C SER A 69 8.43 17.66 -9.66
N TRP A 70 8.48 16.33 -9.57
CA TRP A 70 7.27 15.51 -9.60
C TRP A 70 7.46 14.21 -8.82
N SER A 71 6.37 13.69 -8.23
CA SER A 71 6.32 12.35 -7.65
C SER A 71 6.32 11.28 -8.75
N LYS A 72 6.92 10.13 -8.49
CA LYS A 72 6.83 8.94 -9.37
C LYS A 72 5.40 8.49 -9.64
N SER A 73 4.48 8.85 -8.75
CA SER A 73 3.04 8.61 -8.95
C SER A 73 2.36 9.64 -9.85
N PHE A 74 3.11 10.51 -10.52
CA PHE A 74 2.59 11.53 -11.43
C PHE A 74 3.19 11.35 -12.81
N ASN A 75 2.36 11.18 -13.84
CA ASN A 75 2.81 10.88 -15.22
C ASN A 75 2.71 12.07 -16.18
N GLY A 76 2.50 13.28 -15.69
CA GLY A 76 2.29 14.48 -16.50
C GLY A 76 0.81 14.83 -16.73
N ASP A 77 -0.06 13.85 -16.83
CA ASP A 77 -1.51 14.05 -17.04
C ASP A 77 -2.29 14.01 -15.72
N GLY A 78 -1.74 13.37 -14.69
CA GLY A 78 -2.38 13.25 -13.38
C GLY A 78 -1.71 12.25 -12.44
N LEU A 79 -2.35 12.06 -11.29
CA LEU A 79 -1.91 11.10 -10.29
C LEU A 79 -2.23 9.67 -10.75
N VAL A 80 -1.22 8.82 -10.81
CA VAL A 80 -1.31 7.40 -11.18
C VAL A 80 -1.04 6.56 -9.95
N ILE A 81 -2.09 5.97 -9.39
CA ILE A 81 -2.05 5.13 -8.17
C ILE A 81 -2.12 3.63 -8.46
N GLY A 82 -2.25 3.24 -9.71
CA GLY A 82 -2.36 1.84 -10.14
C GLY A 82 -1.75 1.63 -11.52
N ARG A 83 -1.98 0.45 -12.08
CA ARG A 83 -1.43 0.02 -13.38
C ARG A 83 -2.50 -0.63 -14.24
N ASN A 84 -2.32 -0.55 -15.54
CA ASN A 84 -3.08 -1.34 -16.50
C ASN A 84 -2.50 -2.77 -16.52
N VAL A 85 -3.37 -3.75 -16.30
CA VAL A 85 -3.01 -5.18 -16.26
C VAL A 85 -3.93 -5.97 -17.18
N MET A 86 -3.46 -7.10 -17.69
CA MET A 86 -4.24 -8.00 -18.53
C MET A 86 -5.12 -8.89 -17.64
N LEU A 87 -6.42 -8.67 -17.71
CA LEU A 87 -7.43 -9.37 -16.91
C LEU A 87 -8.16 -10.43 -17.75
N ALA A 88 -8.34 -11.61 -17.19
CA ALA A 88 -9.31 -12.59 -17.65
C ALA A 88 -10.43 -12.77 -16.62
N ILE A 89 -11.68 -12.73 -17.08
CA ILE A 89 -12.83 -13.00 -16.23
C ILE A 89 -13.13 -14.50 -16.26
N TYR A 90 -12.46 -15.22 -15.37
CA TYR A 90 -12.54 -16.68 -15.26
C TYR A 90 -12.19 -17.14 -13.85
N ASN A 91 -12.78 -18.26 -13.41
CA ASN A 91 -12.46 -18.82 -12.10
C ASN A 91 -11.22 -19.72 -12.18
N TYR A 92 -10.07 -19.21 -11.77
CA TYR A 92 -8.81 -19.93 -11.80
C TYR A 92 -8.73 -20.96 -10.66
N ARG A 93 -8.93 -22.25 -10.96
CA ARG A 93 -8.83 -23.39 -10.04
C ARG A 93 -9.62 -23.23 -8.72
N GLY A 94 -10.66 -22.41 -8.70
CA GLY A 94 -11.40 -22.10 -7.48
C GLY A 94 -10.77 -21.02 -6.58
N TYR A 95 -9.52 -20.65 -6.80
CA TYR A 95 -8.85 -19.61 -5.99
C TYR A 95 -9.42 -18.20 -6.19
N SER A 96 -10.10 -17.93 -7.31
CA SER A 96 -10.80 -16.66 -7.52
C SER A 96 -12.27 -16.69 -7.08
N PHE A 97 -12.64 -17.59 -6.17
CA PHE A 97 -13.98 -17.66 -5.60
C PHE A 97 -14.34 -16.35 -4.86
N GLU A 98 -15.58 -15.91 -4.99
CA GLU A 98 -16.09 -14.64 -4.44
C GLU A 98 -15.22 -13.44 -4.85
N ASP A 99 -14.57 -12.78 -3.89
CA ASP A 99 -13.68 -11.64 -4.08
C ASP A 99 -12.20 -12.03 -4.05
N GLY A 100 -11.88 -13.31 -4.32
CA GLY A 100 -10.52 -13.78 -4.50
C GLY A 100 -9.97 -13.36 -5.87
N TYR A 101 -8.74 -12.89 -5.92
CA TYR A 101 -8.01 -12.56 -7.14
C TYR A 101 -6.76 -13.42 -7.26
N CYS A 102 -6.64 -14.13 -8.40
CA CYS A 102 -5.39 -14.82 -8.72
C CYS A 102 -4.55 -13.91 -9.59
N ILE A 103 -3.30 -13.68 -9.23
CA ILE A 103 -2.40 -12.78 -9.94
C ILE A 103 -1.15 -13.50 -10.42
N SER A 104 -0.53 -13.01 -11.49
CA SER A 104 0.78 -13.50 -11.93
C SER A 104 1.89 -13.01 -11.00
N GLU A 105 2.96 -13.78 -10.87
CA GLU A 105 4.17 -13.38 -10.13
C GLU A 105 4.78 -12.09 -10.72
N LYS A 106 4.73 -11.93 -12.04
CA LYS A 106 5.13 -10.70 -12.72
C LYS A 106 4.32 -9.49 -12.26
N MET A 107 2.99 -9.65 -12.10
CA MET A 107 2.15 -8.60 -11.54
C MET A 107 2.52 -8.32 -10.08
N SER A 108 2.71 -9.35 -9.26
CA SER A 108 3.16 -9.21 -7.87
C SER A 108 4.43 -8.37 -7.78
N ASN A 109 5.44 -8.68 -8.58
CA ASN A 109 6.71 -7.96 -8.62
C ASN A 109 6.62 -6.53 -9.16
N ASN A 110 5.58 -6.22 -9.94
CA ASN A 110 5.34 -4.88 -10.47
C ASN A 110 4.58 -3.94 -9.52
N TYR A 111 3.91 -4.49 -8.51
CA TYR A 111 3.19 -3.74 -7.48
C TYR A 111 4.00 -3.71 -6.18
N VAL A 112 5.09 -2.96 -6.17
CA VAL A 112 5.92 -2.79 -4.99
C VAL A 112 5.34 -1.67 -4.13
N SER A 113 5.01 -1.99 -2.89
CA SER A 113 4.70 -1.00 -1.85
C SER A 113 5.97 -0.63 -1.12
N GLU A 114 6.30 0.66 -1.08
CA GLU A 114 7.41 1.18 -0.29
C GLU A 114 6.87 1.61 1.07
N ASN A 115 6.99 0.75 2.06
CA ASN A 115 6.62 1.05 3.44
C ASN A 115 7.84 1.59 4.19
N ILE A 116 7.62 2.61 5.00
CA ILE A 116 8.64 3.11 5.91
C ILE A 116 8.23 2.71 7.32
N ILE A 117 9.04 1.86 7.91
CA ILE A 117 8.87 1.40 9.27
C ILE A 117 9.69 2.31 10.18
N LYS A 118 9.05 2.89 11.19
CA LYS A 118 9.72 3.66 12.23
C LYS A 118 10.04 2.74 13.39
N VAL A 119 11.31 2.55 13.70
CA VAL A 119 11.78 1.73 14.83
C VAL A 119 12.34 2.66 15.90
N PRO A 120 11.58 2.97 16.97
CA PRO A 120 12.07 3.73 18.10
C PRO A 120 12.82 2.82 19.07
N ILE A 121 13.99 3.27 19.54
CA ILE A 121 14.81 2.53 20.51
C ILE A 121 15.21 3.50 21.63
N ILE A 122 14.78 3.20 22.84
CA ILE A 122 15.23 3.94 24.03
C ILE A 122 16.53 3.34 24.53
N ILE A 123 17.52 4.20 24.72
CA ILE A 123 18.80 3.87 25.34
C ILE A 123 18.81 4.51 26.72
N PRO A 124 18.68 3.72 27.79
CA PRO A 124 18.64 4.22 29.15
C PRO A 124 19.95 4.85 29.58
N LEU A 125 19.91 5.57 30.70
CA LEU A 125 21.11 6.10 31.33
C LEU A 125 22.04 4.97 31.79
N ASN A 126 23.33 5.25 31.91
CA ASN A 126 24.35 4.30 32.37
C ASN A 126 24.46 3.02 31.51
N THR A 127 24.28 3.19 30.21
CA THR A 127 24.52 2.16 29.21
C THR A 127 25.75 2.49 28.38
N LYS A 128 26.42 1.44 27.89
CA LYS A 128 27.53 1.54 26.93
C LYS A 128 27.09 1.00 25.60
N VAL A 129 27.21 1.78 24.54
CA VAL A 129 26.94 1.34 23.18
C VAL A 129 28.11 0.52 22.67
N ILE A 130 27.82 -0.70 22.21
CA ILE A 130 28.80 -1.63 21.64
C ILE A 130 28.90 -1.42 20.14
N SER A 131 27.76 -1.36 19.47
CA SER A 131 27.67 -1.11 18.04
C SER A 131 26.40 -0.34 17.72
N ILE A 132 26.45 0.51 16.69
CA ILE A 132 25.31 1.29 16.19
C ILE A 132 25.46 1.52 14.69
N ILE A 133 24.38 1.35 13.95
CA ILE A 133 24.32 1.81 12.56
C ILE A 133 23.95 3.30 12.59
N ASN A 134 24.84 4.13 12.08
CA ASN A 134 24.68 5.60 12.05
C ASN A 134 24.72 6.20 10.64
N GLU A 135 24.81 5.37 9.60
CA GLU A 135 24.86 5.80 8.21
C GLU A 135 23.50 5.62 7.53
N LYS A 136 23.06 6.68 6.83
CA LYS A 136 21.85 6.64 5.99
C LYS A 136 22.14 5.87 4.71
N ASN A 137 21.07 5.32 4.10
CA ASN A 137 21.11 4.50 2.89
C ASN A 137 21.89 3.18 3.07
N THR A 138 21.96 2.68 4.29
CA THR A 138 22.56 1.39 4.61
C THR A 138 21.51 0.28 4.45
N PRO A 139 21.76 -0.73 3.61
CA PRO A 139 20.87 -1.89 3.53
C PRO A 139 20.96 -2.72 4.82
N SER A 140 19.83 -3.23 5.27
CA SER A 140 19.74 -4.09 6.44
C SER A 140 18.82 -5.28 6.19
N THR A 141 19.10 -6.38 6.87
CA THR A 141 18.28 -7.59 6.87
C THR A 141 17.65 -7.80 8.25
N SER A 142 16.73 -8.72 8.38
CA SER A 142 16.15 -9.09 9.69
C SER A 142 17.18 -9.63 10.68
N GLU A 143 18.39 -10.00 10.22
CA GLU A 143 19.50 -10.45 11.05
C GLU A 143 20.48 -9.32 11.39
N THR A 144 20.29 -8.12 10.84
CA THR A 144 21.18 -6.97 11.05
C THR A 144 20.81 -6.27 12.36
N PRO A 145 21.70 -6.20 13.36
CA PRO A 145 21.46 -5.41 14.55
C PRO A 145 21.56 -3.91 14.24
N LEU A 146 20.50 -3.15 14.51
CA LEU A 146 20.50 -1.68 14.40
C LEU A 146 21.37 -1.05 15.46
N ILE A 147 21.29 -1.56 16.66
CA ILE A 147 22.10 -1.16 17.81
C ILE A 147 22.30 -2.33 18.75
N GLU A 148 23.46 -2.34 19.40
CA GLU A 148 23.81 -3.22 20.49
C GLU A 148 24.39 -2.39 21.63
N PHE A 149 23.86 -2.56 22.84
CA PHE A 149 24.31 -1.83 24.02
C PHE A 149 24.28 -2.71 25.26
N GLN A 150 25.07 -2.34 26.26
CA GLN A 150 25.24 -3.07 27.51
C GLN A 150 24.88 -2.18 28.69
N TYR A 151 24.10 -2.72 29.63
CA TYR A 151 23.86 -2.08 30.92
C TYR A 151 25.10 -2.14 31.81
N LEU A 152 25.46 -0.99 32.40
CA LEU A 152 26.60 -0.91 33.31
C LEU A 152 26.22 -1.34 34.74
N ASN A 153 24.95 -1.17 35.13
CA ASN A 153 24.50 -1.42 36.52
C ASN A 153 23.53 -2.59 36.65
N SER A 154 22.30 -2.49 36.25
CA SER A 154 21.32 -3.58 36.35
C SER A 154 20.33 -3.60 35.20
N ILE A 155 19.77 -4.79 34.94
CA ILE A 155 18.80 -5.00 33.85
C ILE A 155 17.40 -4.49 34.20
N ASN A 156 17.10 -4.23 35.49
CA ASN A 156 15.77 -3.78 35.92
C ASN A 156 15.35 -2.45 35.34
N ASP A 157 16.31 -1.51 35.17
CA ASP A 157 16.03 -0.19 34.58
C ASP A 157 15.55 -0.28 33.11
N TYR A 158 15.87 -1.41 32.43
CA TYR A 158 15.38 -1.65 31.07
C TYR A 158 13.95 -2.18 31.08
N ILE A 159 13.60 -3.05 32.02
CA ILE A 159 12.27 -3.65 32.11
C ILE A 159 11.22 -2.55 32.27
N ASP A 160 11.48 -1.54 33.08
CA ASP A 160 10.59 -0.38 33.26
C ASP A 160 10.44 0.44 31.98
N ASN A 161 11.52 0.64 31.22
CA ASN A 161 11.47 1.33 29.93
C ASN A 161 10.89 0.46 28.81
N TYR A 162 11.02 -0.87 28.92
CA TYR A 162 10.41 -1.83 28.00
C TYR A 162 8.89 -1.87 28.15
N GLU A 163 8.39 -1.80 29.38
CA GLU A 163 6.95 -1.64 29.63
C GLU A 163 6.41 -0.34 29.02
N LEU A 164 7.23 0.71 28.95
CA LEU A 164 6.90 1.97 28.25
C LEU A 164 6.75 1.79 26.75
N LEU A 165 7.48 0.86 26.14
CA LEU A 165 7.39 0.55 24.70
C LEU A 165 6.29 -0.47 24.40
N SER A 166 5.97 -1.36 25.37
CA SER A 166 5.05 -2.48 25.18
C SER A 166 3.62 -2.24 25.67
N ASN A 167 3.41 -1.35 26.67
CA ASN A 167 2.15 -1.25 27.39
C ASN A 167 1.15 -0.21 26.88
N ASP A 168 1.49 0.60 25.91
CA ASP A 168 0.51 1.54 25.37
C ASP A 168 0.45 1.53 23.85
N ASP A 169 -0.76 1.25 23.43
CA ASP A 169 -1.40 1.69 22.21
C ASP A 169 -1.11 0.93 20.94
N GLU A 170 -2.14 0.44 20.61
CA GLU A 170 -3.15 0.77 19.64
C GLU A 170 -2.65 0.89 18.21
N ASP A 171 -1.43 0.57 17.81
CA ASP A 171 -1.18 0.42 16.39
C ASP A 171 0.16 -0.19 15.94
N ASP A 172 1.05 -0.57 16.82
CA ASP A 172 2.32 -1.17 16.39
C ASP A 172 2.35 -2.67 16.63
N GLY A 173 1.88 -3.42 15.62
CA GLY A 173 2.18 -4.85 15.51
C GLY A 173 3.65 -5.08 15.15
N GLU A 174 4.56 -4.35 15.79
CA GLU A 174 5.98 -4.64 15.71
C GLU A 174 6.26 -5.86 16.56
N GLN A 175 6.56 -6.98 15.88
CA GLN A 175 7.20 -8.11 16.52
C GLN A 175 8.48 -7.60 17.19
N GLU A 176 8.50 -7.74 18.51
CA GLU A 176 9.66 -7.39 19.32
C GLU A 176 10.81 -8.35 19.00
N ASN A 177 11.64 -7.97 18.05
CA ASN A 177 12.90 -8.65 17.76
C ASN A 177 14.01 -8.19 18.73
N SER A 178 13.69 -8.06 20.04
CA SER A 178 14.70 -7.87 21.07
C SER A 178 15.14 -9.22 21.59
N THR A 179 16.34 -9.65 21.25
CA THR A 179 16.91 -10.90 21.74
C THR A 179 17.75 -10.61 22.99
N PHE A 180 17.26 -11.07 24.15
CA PHE A 180 18.06 -11.12 25.37
C PHE A 180 19.08 -12.26 25.25
N LEU A 181 20.36 -11.94 25.30
CA LEU A 181 21.40 -12.94 25.46
C LEU A 181 21.42 -13.37 26.93
N LYS A 182 21.00 -14.60 27.20
CA LYS A 182 21.03 -15.19 28.58
C LYS A 182 22.44 -15.05 29.19
N GLY A 183 22.52 -14.34 30.31
CA GLY A 183 23.75 -14.22 31.09
C GLY A 183 24.63 -13.02 30.76
N THR A 184 24.22 -12.14 29.86
CA THR A 184 24.92 -10.89 29.57
C THR A 184 23.94 -9.70 29.69
N ASN A 185 24.42 -8.58 30.23
CA ASN A 185 23.65 -7.32 30.28
C ASN A 185 23.59 -6.62 28.89
N THR A 186 23.74 -7.38 27.83
CA THR A 186 23.82 -6.85 26.45
C THR A 186 22.49 -7.06 25.73
N LEU A 187 22.01 -6.01 25.10
CA LEU A 187 20.78 -6.00 24.35
C LEU A 187 21.05 -5.64 22.90
N LYS A 188 20.32 -6.30 21.99
CA LYS A 188 20.36 -6.04 20.56
C LYS A 188 18.95 -5.71 20.06
N ARG A 189 18.83 -4.63 19.30
CA ARG A 189 17.62 -4.36 18.52
C ARG A 189 17.89 -4.70 17.06
N MET A 190 17.11 -5.65 16.54
CA MET A 190 17.25 -6.10 15.15
C MET A 190 16.48 -5.19 14.20
N SER A 191 16.92 -5.15 12.94
CA SER A 191 16.21 -4.46 11.87
C SER A 191 14.98 -5.27 11.43
N PRO A 192 13.88 -4.62 11.03
CA PRO A 192 12.79 -5.31 10.32
C PRO A 192 13.17 -5.71 8.88
N GLY A 193 14.36 -5.33 8.42
CA GLY A 193 14.83 -5.48 7.03
C GLY A 193 14.45 -4.31 6.14
N GLY A 194 15.32 -3.97 5.19
CA GLY A 194 15.14 -2.86 4.26
C GLY A 194 16.28 -1.84 4.34
N ASP A 195 16.13 -0.70 3.64
CA ASP A 195 17.15 0.34 3.60
C ASP A 195 16.90 1.38 4.69
N ILE A 196 17.90 1.65 5.51
CA ILE A 196 17.85 2.70 6.55
C ILE A 196 17.96 4.05 5.86
N ILE A 197 16.85 4.77 5.74
CA ILE A 197 16.78 6.03 5.00
C ILE A 197 16.98 7.27 5.87
N ASP A 198 16.65 7.19 7.16
CA ASP A 198 16.85 8.27 8.10
C ASP A 198 17.09 7.75 9.51
N ILE A 199 17.86 8.51 10.29
CA ILE A 199 18.15 8.22 11.70
C ILE A 199 18.00 9.52 12.46
N LYS A 200 17.18 9.52 13.53
CA LYS A 200 16.99 10.70 14.39
C LYS A 200 17.35 10.35 15.81
N ILE A 201 18.20 11.16 16.42
CA ILE A 201 18.64 11.00 17.82
C ILE A 201 18.08 12.15 18.64
N LYS A 202 17.40 11.81 19.73
CA LYS A 202 16.82 12.75 20.70
C LYS A 202 17.39 12.46 22.08
N LEU A 203 17.83 13.48 22.78
CA LEU A 203 18.41 13.34 24.12
C LEU A 203 17.52 14.01 25.16
N ASN A 204 17.16 13.28 26.23
CA ASN A 204 16.51 13.87 27.39
C ASN A 204 17.50 14.25 28.50
N SER A 205 18.69 13.63 28.50
CA SER A 205 19.80 13.97 29.39
C SER A 205 21.11 13.94 28.61
N ARG A 206 22.11 14.66 29.07
CA ARG A 206 23.53 14.49 28.62
C ARG A 206 24.35 13.68 29.62
N ASN A 207 23.93 13.71 30.89
CA ASN A 207 24.63 13.00 31.94
C ASN A 207 24.19 11.52 31.92
N GLY A 208 25.15 10.62 32.00
CA GLY A 208 24.88 9.18 32.00
C GLY A 208 24.60 8.55 30.62
N ILE A 209 24.74 9.33 29.53
CA ILE A 209 24.65 8.85 28.16
C ILE A 209 26.06 8.54 27.62
N ASP A 210 26.15 7.48 26.81
CA ASP A 210 27.40 7.11 26.14
C ASP A 210 27.94 8.28 25.27
N PRO A 211 29.21 8.64 25.37
CA PRO A 211 29.83 9.71 24.59
C PRO A 211 29.60 9.55 23.07
N LEU A 212 29.58 8.32 22.56
CA LEU A 212 29.30 8.06 21.14
C LEU A 212 27.95 8.63 20.69
N LEU A 213 26.89 8.44 21.50
CA LEU A 213 25.56 8.97 21.18
C LEU A 213 25.50 10.50 21.26
N ILE A 214 26.26 11.09 22.19
CA ILE A 214 26.39 12.55 22.30
C ILE A 214 27.07 13.11 21.07
N ASP A 215 28.15 12.49 20.60
CA ASP A 215 28.87 12.92 19.41
C ASP A 215 28.02 12.82 18.15
N LEU A 216 27.29 11.73 17.99
CA LEU A 216 26.34 11.53 16.86
C LEU A 216 25.23 12.58 16.89
N TRP A 217 24.66 12.86 18.07
CA TRP A 217 23.66 13.92 18.22
C TRP A 217 24.21 15.30 17.91
N GLU A 218 25.44 15.62 18.32
CA GLU A 218 26.10 16.89 18.00
C GLU A 218 26.37 17.03 16.51
N GLN A 219 26.75 15.96 15.82
CA GLN A 219 26.87 15.93 14.35
C GLN A 219 25.53 16.22 13.69
N GLN A 220 24.45 15.53 14.14
CA GLN A 220 23.08 15.78 13.67
C GLN A 220 22.70 17.25 13.88
N LYS A 221 22.97 17.82 15.06
CA LYS A 221 22.72 19.21 15.38
C LYS A 221 23.46 20.19 14.46
N LYS A 222 24.71 19.92 14.17
CA LYS A 222 25.53 20.73 13.23
C LYS A 222 24.92 20.72 11.83
N ASN A 223 24.48 19.54 11.37
CA ASN A 223 23.86 19.38 10.05
C ASN A 223 22.53 20.13 9.96
N ILE A 224 21.67 20.01 10.98
CA ILE A 224 20.37 20.72 11.03
C ILE A 224 20.60 22.24 11.05
N ASN A 225 21.49 22.75 11.88
CA ASN A 225 21.82 24.18 11.94
C ASN A 225 22.39 24.70 10.61
N ARG A 226 23.20 23.88 9.90
CA ARG A 226 23.73 24.24 8.58
C ARG A 226 22.59 24.31 7.55
N LEU A 227 21.68 23.33 7.55
CA LEU A 227 20.53 23.29 6.67
C LEU A 227 19.59 24.49 6.93
N GLU A 228 19.24 24.75 8.19
CA GLU A 228 18.44 25.91 8.60
C GLU A 228 19.06 27.23 8.10
N LYS A 229 20.33 27.46 8.35
CA LYS A 229 21.05 28.67 7.88
C LYS A 229 21.03 28.79 6.35
N THR A 230 21.17 27.66 5.65
CA THR A 230 21.16 27.66 4.18
C THR A 230 19.77 27.99 3.67
N LEU A 231 18.73 27.38 4.19
CA LEU A 231 17.35 27.64 3.79
C LEU A 231 16.90 29.06 4.14
N THR A 232 17.28 29.57 5.33
CA THR A 232 16.95 30.94 5.75
C THR A 232 17.61 31.97 4.84
N LYS A 233 18.85 31.72 4.38
CA LYS A 233 19.56 32.62 3.47
C LYS A 233 18.88 32.79 2.12
N TYR A 234 18.16 31.78 1.66
CA TYR A 234 17.46 31.76 0.37
C TYR A 234 15.95 32.07 0.46
N ALA A 235 15.39 32.19 1.67
CA ALA A 235 14.01 32.57 1.88
C ALA A 235 13.84 34.09 1.66
N GLU A 236 13.39 34.51 0.49
CA GLU A 236 13.16 35.91 0.13
C GLU A 236 11.78 36.46 0.55
N SER A 237 10.86 35.63 1.06
CA SER A 237 9.52 36.06 1.47
C SER A 237 9.03 35.37 2.75
N ASP A 238 8.38 36.16 3.61
CA ASP A 238 7.79 35.72 4.89
C ASP A 238 6.59 34.76 4.76
N GLU A 239 6.11 34.49 3.56
CA GLU A 239 4.84 33.77 3.34
C GLU A 239 4.95 32.23 3.41
N GLU A 240 6.12 31.63 3.17
CA GLU A 240 6.37 30.21 3.45
C GLU A 240 7.75 30.04 4.08
N LYS A 241 7.80 29.82 5.38
CA LYS A 241 9.04 29.49 6.07
C LYS A 241 9.50 28.11 5.61
N LEU A 242 10.49 28.09 4.72
CA LEU A 242 11.17 26.85 4.30
C LEU A 242 11.67 26.01 5.49
N THR A 243 11.84 26.66 6.65
CA THR A 243 12.26 26.06 7.92
C THR A 243 11.15 25.29 8.64
N ASP A 244 9.86 25.46 8.27
CA ASP A 244 8.74 24.80 8.95
C ASP A 244 8.76 23.26 8.83
N ASN A 245 9.56 22.74 7.90
CA ASN A 245 9.73 21.30 7.68
C ASN A 245 10.93 20.70 8.40
N ILE A 246 11.77 21.54 9.04
CA ILE A 246 12.91 21.05 9.81
C ILE A 246 12.43 20.75 11.23
N ASP A 247 12.67 19.53 11.71
CA ASP A 247 12.36 19.18 13.10
C ASP A 247 13.36 19.81 14.06
N LEU A 248 13.12 21.08 14.40
CA LEU A 248 13.97 21.85 15.32
C LEU A 248 13.92 21.29 16.77
N THR A 249 12.98 20.38 17.07
CA THR A 249 12.96 19.73 18.39
C THR A 249 14.20 18.87 18.60
N LEU A 250 14.81 18.34 17.52
CA LEU A 250 16.05 17.56 17.57
C LEU A 250 17.28 18.36 18.07
N LEU A 251 17.19 19.70 18.10
CA LEU A 251 18.26 20.58 18.62
C LEU A 251 18.23 20.71 20.14
N LYS A 252 17.13 20.32 20.78
CA LYS A 252 16.91 20.48 22.22
C LYS A 252 17.32 19.23 22.98
N VAL A 253 17.75 19.41 24.21
CA VAL A 253 17.92 18.34 25.20
C VAL A 253 16.81 18.46 26.22
N GLY A 254 16.14 17.36 26.52
CA GLY A 254 15.01 17.30 27.44
C GLY A 254 13.64 17.60 26.80
N GLY A 255 12.60 17.10 27.45
CA GLY A 255 11.21 17.31 27.05
C GLY A 255 10.74 16.44 25.88
N HIS A 256 11.54 15.46 25.43
CA HIS A 256 11.11 14.51 24.44
C HIS A 256 10.24 13.43 25.07
N LYS A 257 9.18 13.03 24.35
CA LYS A 257 8.24 11.99 24.77
C LYS A 257 8.13 10.92 23.69
N LEU A 258 7.96 9.68 24.13
CA LEU A 258 7.56 8.57 23.27
C LEU A 258 6.17 8.14 23.69
N LYS A 259 5.20 8.09 22.75
CA LYS A 259 3.79 7.75 23.03
C LYS A 259 3.21 8.54 24.23
N ALA A 260 3.49 9.87 24.26
CA ALA A 260 3.09 10.79 25.33
C ALA A 260 3.74 10.58 26.71
N LYS A 261 4.55 9.54 26.89
CA LYS A 261 5.31 9.28 28.13
C LYS A 261 6.71 9.85 28.06
N GLU A 262 7.22 10.35 29.16
CA GLU A 262 8.61 10.78 29.31
C GLU A 262 9.51 9.56 29.48
N PHE A 263 10.71 9.63 28.93
CA PHE A 263 11.75 8.61 29.07
C PHE A 263 13.06 9.25 29.53
N ASP A 264 13.87 8.46 30.23
CA ASP A 264 15.22 8.88 30.59
C ASP A 264 16.22 8.35 29.56
N GLY A 265 17.24 9.19 29.23
CA GLY A 265 18.29 8.75 28.34
C GLY A 265 18.18 9.29 26.93
N ALA A 266 18.45 8.44 25.94
CA ALA A 266 18.40 8.78 24.52
C ALA A 266 17.33 7.97 23.79
N LEU A 267 16.68 8.57 22.81
CA LEU A 267 15.79 7.90 21.87
C LEU A 267 16.42 7.96 20.47
N ILE A 268 16.59 6.82 19.86
CA ILE A 268 17.03 6.69 18.47
C ILE A 268 15.84 6.21 17.67
N GLU A 269 15.48 6.96 16.64
CA GLU A 269 14.41 6.62 15.71
C GLU A 269 15.02 6.26 14.37
N TYR A 270 14.97 4.98 13.99
CA TYR A 270 15.33 4.52 12.66
C TYR A 270 14.12 4.58 11.74
N TYR A 271 14.30 5.10 10.54
CA TYR A 271 13.31 5.06 9.47
C TYR A 271 13.84 4.12 8.40
N ILE A 272 13.17 2.98 8.25
CA ILE A 272 13.61 1.88 7.38
C ILE A 272 12.60 1.72 6.27
N LYS A 273 13.06 1.86 5.04
CA LYS A 273 12.26 1.65 3.84
C LYS A 273 12.31 0.17 3.48
N ASN A 274 11.18 -0.50 3.65
CA ASN A 274 11.01 -1.90 3.31
C ASN A 274 10.12 -2.03 2.06
N PRO A 275 10.72 -2.28 0.87
CA PRO A 275 9.92 -2.54 -0.32
C PRO A 275 9.31 -3.94 -0.22
N THR A 276 7.99 -4.01 -0.28
CA THR A 276 7.26 -5.28 -0.29
C THR A 276 6.48 -5.44 -1.58
N ASN A 277 6.64 -6.58 -2.23
CA ASN A 277 5.82 -6.95 -3.38
C ASN A 277 4.39 -7.26 -2.94
N LEU A 278 3.47 -7.25 -3.90
CA LEU A 278 2.11 -7.67 -3.64
C LEU A 278 2.08 -9.14 -3.21
N GLN A 279 1.55 -9.42 -2.02
CA GLN A 279 1.51 -10.75 -1.42
C GLN A 279 0.08 -11.29 -1.36
N VAL A 280 -0.04 -12.62 -1.13
CA VAL A 280 -1.31 -13.24 -0.79
C VAL A 280 -1.88 -12.56 0.46
N GLY A 281 -3.18 -12.21 0.42
CA GLY A 281 -3.85 -11.46 1.47
C GLY A 281 -3.91 -9.94 1.24
N ASN A 282 -3.07 -9.38 0.36
CA ASN A 282 -3.15 -7.97 0.00
C ASN A 282 -4.39 -7.67 -0.83
N LYS A 283 -4.91 -6.47 -0.73
CA LYS A 283 -6.13 -6.07 -1.44
C LYS A 283 -5.84 -5.25 -2.69
N LEU A 284 -6.58 -5.57 -3.73
CA LEU A 284 -6.60 -4.86 -5.00
C LEU A 284 -8.00 -4.29 -5.26
N ALA A 285 -8.05 -3.16 -5.92
CA ALA A 285 -9.31 -2.56 -6.34
C ALA A 285 -9.22 -2.02 -7.77
N ASN A 286 -10.34 -2.10 -8.49
CA ASN A 286 -10.50 -1.43 -9.77
C ASN A 286 -11.31 -0.13 -9.63
N ARG A 287 -11.59 0.56 -10.74
CA ARG A 287 -12.37 1.81 -10.76
C ARG A 287 -13.87 1.63 -10.51
N TYR A 288 -14.37 0.38 -10.54
CA TYR A 288 -15.79 0.06 -10.59
C TYR A 288 -16.30 -0.71 -9.37
N ARG A 289 -15.80 -0.37 -8.18
CA ARG A 289 -16.16 -1.02 -6.92
C ARG A 289 -15.82 -2.52 -6.81
N ALA A 290 -15.16 -3.11 -7.79
CA ALA A 290 -14.63 -4.45 -7.60
C ALA A 290 -13.36 -4.35 -6.76
N LYS A 291 -13.41 -4.96 -5.59
CA LYS A 291 -12.32 -5.01 -4.62
C LYS A 291 -12.19 -6.45 -4.16
N GLY A 292 -10.98 -6.98 -4.25
CA GLY A 292 -10.73 -8.37 -3.90
C GLY A 292 -9.39 -8.55 -3.20
N VAL A 293 -9.22 -9.72 -2.63
CA VAL A 293 -8.03 -10.13 -1.91
C VAL A 293 -7.19 -11.01 -2.83
N CYS A 294 -5.89 -10.77 -2.90
CA CYS A 294 -4.97 -11.69 -3.57
C CYS A 294 -5.02 -13.05 -2.86
N SER A 295 -5.57 -14.04 -3.52
CA SER A 295 -5.76 -15.39 -2.99
C SER A 295 -4.67 -16.37 -3.42
N TYR A 296 -4.08 -16.13 -4.59
CA TYR A 296 -3.04 -16.98 -5.15
C TYR A 296 -2.14 -16.20 -6.09
N ILE A 297 -0.84 -16.47 -6.03
CA ILE A 297 0.17 -15.92 -6.96
C ILE A 297 0.61 -17.06 -7.86
N ILE A 298 0.32 -16.92 -9.15
CA ILE A 298 0.67 -17.89 -10.19
C ILE A 298 2.16 -17.73 -10.50
N PRO A 299 2.99 -18.77 -10.28
CA PRO A 299 4.43 -18.71 -10.59
C PRO A 299 4.68 -18.37 -12.07
N GLU A 300 5.76 -17.64 -12.37
CA GLU A 300 6.07 -17.14 -13.70
C GLU A 300 6.09 -18.25 -14.78
N LYS A 301 6.63 -19.44 -14.44
CA LYS A 301 6.64 -20.61 -15.32
C LYS A 301 5.25 -21.12 -15.72
N TYR A 302 4.22 -20.77 -14.97
CA TYR A 302 2.83 -21.16 -15.21
C TYR A 302 1.95 -19.98 -15.64
N THR A 303 2.55 -18.87 -16.09
CA THR A 303 1.80 -17.70 -16.55
C THR A 303 0.82 -18.09 -17.67
N PRO A 304 -0.49 -17.87 -17.47
CA PRO A 304 -1.51 -18.22 -18.46
C PRO A 304 -1.42 -17.34 -19.70
N LYS A 305 -1.82 -17.90 -20.85
CA LYS A 305 -1.76 -17.24 -22.16
C LYS A 305 -3.08 -17.40 -22.89
N GLY A 306 -3.56 -16.33 -23.51
CA GLY A 306 -4.69 -16.38 -24.42
C GLY A 306 -4.30 -16.85 -25.82
N GLU A 307 -5.27 -17.20 -26.64
CA GLU A 307 -5.04 -17.47 -28.07
C GLU A 307 -4.47 -16.26 -28.80
N PHE A 308 -4.86 -15.07 -28.39
CA PHE A 308 -4.46 -13.80 -28.97
C PHE A 308 -3.58 -12.97 -28.00
N THR A 309 -3.86 -13.09 -26.71
CA THR A 309 -3.18 -12.35 -25.65
C THR A 309 -1.94 -13.12 -25.16
N PRO A 310 -0.74 -12.51 -25.14
CA PRO A 310 0.51 -13.23 -24.81
C PRO A 310 0.56 -13.68 -23.34
N GLU A 311 0.03 -12.91 -22.41
CA GLU A 311 0.07 -13.20 -20.97
C GLU A 311 -1.19 -12.63 -20.29
N VAL A 312 -1.66 -13.33 -19.26
CA VAL A 312 -2.77 -12.86 -18.40
C VAL A 312 -2.22 -12.61 -17.00
N ASP A 313 -2.41 -11.39 -16.50
CA ASP A 313 -1.86 -10.95 -15.22
C ASP A 313 -2.78 -11.25 -14.03
N ILE A 314 -4.10 -11.21 -14.22
CA ILE A 314 -5.07 -11.33 -13.13
C ILE A 314 -6.34 -12.07 -13.57
N PHE A 315 -6.88 -12.89 -12.67
CA PHE A 315 -8.14 -13.58 -12.82
C PHE A 315 -9.13 -13.15 -11.75
N ILE A 316 -10.37 -12.89 -12.18
CA ILE A 316 -11.49 -12.58 -11.28
C ILE A 316 -12.69 -13.46 -11.62
N GLN A 317 -13.53 -13.72 -10.63
CA GLN A 317 -14.69 -14.57 -10.79
C GLN A 317 -15.80 -13.90 -11.63
N PRO A 318 -16.39 -14.60 -12.64
CA PRO A 318 -17.50 -14.10 -13.44
C PRO A 318 -18.74 -13.74 -12.61
N ALA A 319 -19.07 -14.55 -11.61
CA ALA A 319 -20.24 -14.35 -10.76
C ALA A 319 -20.20 -13.01 -10.00
N GLY A 320 -19.00 -12.54 -9.61
CA GLY A 320 -18.82 -11.23 -8.96
C GLY A 320 -19.16 -10.05 -9.88
N VAL A 321 -18.89 -10.17 -11.18
CA VAL A 321 -19.22 -9.15 -12.19
C VAL A 321 -20.74 -9.13 -12.44
N LEU A 322 -21.33 -10.31 -12.64
CA LEU A 322 -22.77 -10.46 -12.91
C LEU A 322 -23.62 -10.07 -11.69
N GLY A 323 -23.29 -10.58 -10.51
CA GLY A 323 -24.02 -10.32 -9.27
C GLY A 323 -24.05 -8.83 -8.88
N ARG A 324 -22.98 -8.10 -9.17
CA ARG A 324 -22.89 -6.66 -8.93
C ARG A 324 -23.47 -5.80 -10.06
N LYS A 325 -23.91 -6.41 -11.16
CA LYS A 325 -24.46 -5.74 -12.37
C LYS A 325 -23.53 -4.64 -12.91
N ASN A 326 -22.21 -4.85 -12.82
CA ASN A 326 -21.22 -3.84 -13.15
C ASN A 326 -20.68 -4.02 -14.57
N THR A 327 -21.48 -3.61 -15.56
CA THR A 327 -21.13 -3.74 -16.99
C THR A 327 -19.95 -2.87 -17.40
N SER A 328 -19.62 -1.82 -16.65
CA SER A 328 -18.49 -0.94 -16.95
C SER A 328 -17.14 -1.66 -16.86
N ILE A 329 -17.03 -2.73 -16.08
CA ILE A 329 -15.85 -3.60 -16.05
C ILE A 329 -15.58 -4.17 -17.44
N LEU A 330 -16.60 -4.72 -18.11
CA LEU A 330 -16.47 -5.30 -19.45
C LEU A 330 -16.14 -4.24 -20.49
N LYS A 331 -16.75 -3.05 -20.39
CA LYS A 331 -16.50 -1.95 -21.33
C LYS A 331 -15.06 -1.47 -21.25
N GLU A 332 -14.52 -1.26 -20.04
CA GLU A 332 -13.10 -0.91 -19.85
C GLU A 332 -12.19 -2.03 -20.34
N LEU A 333 -12.49 -3.28 -19.98
CA LEU A 333 -11.72 -4.45 -20.37
C LEU A 333 -11.51 -4.52 -21.89
N TYR A 334 -12.60 -4.45 -22.64
CA TYR A 334 -12.58 -4.58 -24.10
C TYR A 334 -11.96 -3.34 -24.78
N THR A 335 -12.32 -2.15 -24.32
CA THR A 335 -11.71 -0.91 -24.81
C THR A 335 -10.21 -0.91 -24.56
N GLY A 336 -9.80 -1.32 -23.36
CA GLY A 336 -8.40 -1.45 -22.99
C GLY A 336 -7.65 -2.48 -23.85
N LYS A 337 -8.29 -3.60 -24.20
CA LYS A 337 -7.71 -4.59 -25.11
C LYS A 337 -7.46 -4.00 -26.50
N ILE A 338 -8.43 -3.30 -27.04
CA ILE A 338 -8.33 -2.65 -28.36
C ILE A 338 -7.16 -1.67 -28.36
N LEU A 339 -7.08 -0.79 -27.36
CA LEU A 339 -6.01 0.21 -27.25
C LEU A 339 -4.63 -0.42 -26.98
N TYR A 340 -4.57 -1.55 -26.31
CA TYR A 340 -3.32 -2.28 -26.07
C TYR A 340 -2.72 -2.85 -27.37
N PHE A 341 -3.57 -3.40 -28.24
CA PHE A 341 -3.11 -3.98 -29.50
C PHE A 341 -3.01 -2.97 -30.64
N LEU A 342 -3.66 -1.82 -30.58
CA LEU A 342 -3.63 -0.80 -31.63
C LEU A 342 -2.22 -0.37 -32.05
N PRO A 343 -1.24 -0.11 -31.14
CA PRO A 343 0.13 0.21 -31.55
C PRO A 343 0.81 -0.89 -32.37
N ASN A 344 0.53 -2.15 -32.06
CA ASN A 344 1.11 -3.28 -32.78
C ASN A 344 0.55 -3.34 -34.21
N ILE A 345 -0.78 -3.25 -34.33
CA ILE A 345 -1.47 -3.29 -35.62
C ILE A 345 -1.06 -2.11 -36.52
N VAL A 346 -0.99 -0.91 -35.95
CA VAL A 346 -0.53 0.28 -36.65
C VAL A 346 0.91 0.16 -37.12
N SER A 347 1.81 -0.35 -36.28
CA SER A 347 3.20 -0.58 -36.61
C SER A 347 3.34 -1.59 -37.76
N GLU A 348 2.62 -2.71 -37.69
CA GLU A 348 2.63 -3.76 -38.71
C GLU A 348 2.13 -3.24 -40.08
N LYS A 349 1.01 -2.48 -40.10
CA LYS A 349 0.48 -1.87 -41.32
C LYS A 349 1.48 -0.91 -41.98
N LEU A 350 2.17 -0.09 -41.19
CA LEU A 350 3.19 0.83 -41.71
C LEU A 350 4.46 0.11 -42.19
N GLN A 351 4.83 -1.01 -41.55
CA GLN A 351 5.93 -1.88 -42.01
C GLN A 351 5.59 -2.59 -43.33
N ASN A 352 4.32 -2.94 -43.52
CA ASN A 352 3.78 -3.51 -44.76
C ASN A 352 3.54 -2.44 -45.86
N ASN A 353 4.10 -1.23 -45.69
CA ASN A 353 4.03 -0.12 -46.64
C ASN A 353 2.63 0.44 -46.89
N GLU A 354 1.68 0.29 -45.98
CA GLU A 354 0.42 1.04 -46.05
C GLU A 354 0.66 2.56 -45.95
N LYS A 355 -0.19 3.34 -46.59
CA LYS A 355 -0.07 4.82 -46.59
C LYS A 355 -0.34 5.38 -45.19
N LEU A 356 0.49 6.31 -44.75
CA LEU A 356 0.31 6.99 -43.45
C LEU A 356 -1.08 7.66 -43.34
N SER A 357 -1.62 8.18 -44.45
CA SER A 357 -2.96 8.76 -44.49
C SER A 357 -4.07 7.78 -44.09
N ASP A 358 -3.94 6.53 -44.52
CA ASP A 358 -4.95 5.51 -44.27
C ASP A 358 -4.84 4.99 -42.83
N VAL A 359 -3.64 4.90 -42.32
CA VAL A 359 -3.39 4.57 -40.90
C VAL A 359 -3.89 5.69 -39.97
N LYS A 360 -3.70 6.97 -40.35
CA LYS A 360 -4.27 8.11 -39.58
C LYS A 360 -5.79 8.01 -39.55
N LYS A 361 -6.45 7.74 -40.68
CA LYS A 361 -7.92 7.55 -40.74
C LYS A 361 -8.38 6.40 -39.86
N LEU A 362 -7.70 5.27 -39.89
CA LEU A 362 -8.02 4.12 -39.04
C LEU A 362 -7.95 4.50 -37.56
N ILE A 363 -6.90 5.18 -37.12
CA ILE A 363 -6.76 5.61 -35.72
C ILE A 363 -7.90 6.56 -35.34
N LEU A 364 -8.24 7.52 -36.18
CA LEU A 364 -9.34 8.47 -35.94
C LEU A 364 -10.68 7.73 -35.84
N GLU A 365 -10.98 6.80 -36.75
CA GLU A 365 -12.20 5.99 -36.71
C GLU A 365 -12.32 5.20 -35.40
N ILE A 366 -11.22 4.61 -34.92
CA ILE A 366 -11.22 3.91 -33.62
C ILE A 366 -11.50 4.88 -32.47
N TYR A 367 -10.91 6.09 -32.50
CA TYR A 367 -11.15 7.09 -31.45
C TYR A 367 -12.58 7.66 -31.48
N GLU A 368 -13.21 7.81 -32.65
CA GLU A 368 -14.62 8.21 -32.80
C GLU A 368 -15.59 7.13 -32.27
N LEU A 369 -15.23 5.86 -32.43
CA LEU A 369 -16.02 4.75 -31.89
C LEU A 369 -15.88 4.62 -30.37
N LEU A 370 -14.67 4.75 -29.84
CA LEU A 370 -14.35 4.44 -28.44
C LEU A 370 -14.31 5.66 -27.52
N GLY A 371 -14.08 6.86 -28.05
CA GLY A 371 -13.90 8.09 -27.30
C GLY A 371 -15.07 9.05 -27.38
N ASP A 372 -14.83 10.24 -26.84
CA ASP A 372 -15.63 11.44 -27.07
C ASP A 372 -14.91 12.38 -28.06
N GLU A 373 -15.56 13.48 -28.43
CA GLU A 373 -15.01 14.48 -29.37
C GLU A 373 -13.64 15.01 -28.90
N ARG A 374 -13.44 15.18 -27.59
CA ARG A 374 -12.17 15.70 -27.03
C ARG A 374 -11.02 14.72 -27.22
N CYS A 375 -11.29 13.41 -27.17
CA CYS A 375 -10.30 12.38 -27.43
C CYS A 375 -9.87 12.43 -28.90
N SER A 376 -10.81 12.55 -29.81
CA SER A 376 -10.53 12.66 -31.24
C SER A 376 -9.76 13.94 -31.56
N GLU A 377 -10.16 15.09 -31.02
CA GLU A 377 -9.41 16.35 -31.14
C GLU A 377 -7.99 16.27 -30.60
N SER A 378 -7.78 15.60 -29.45
CA SER A 378 -6.46 15.44 -28.86
C SER A 378 -5.51 14.65 -29.75
N ILE A 379 -5.99 13.59 -30.41
CA ILE A 379 -5.17 12.80 -31.31
C ILE A 379 -4.88 13.56 -32.62
N VAL A 380 -5.85 14.33 -33.14
CA VAL A 380 -5.66 15.19 -34.32
C VAL A 380 -4.57 16.23 -34.04
N LYS A 381 -4.64 16.93 -32.92
CA LYS A 381 -3.58 17.87 -32.49
C LYS A 381 -2.20 17.21 -32.42
N LYS A 382 -2.10 15.98 -31.90
CA LYS A 382 -0.83 15.23 -31.91
C LYS A 382 -0.32 14.94 -33.31
N PHE A 383 -1.20 14.67 -34.27
CA PHE A 383 -0.82 14.44 -35.66
C PHE A 383 -0.38 15.73 -36.37
N GLU A 384 -0.93 16.88 -36.00
CA GLU A 384 -0.60 18.19 -36.57
C GLU A 384 0.70 18.79 -36.02
N THR A 385 1.05 18.46 -34.75
CA THR A 385 2.27 19.00 -34.11
C THR A 385 3.56 18.35 -34.56
N VAL A 386 3.50 17.21 -35.27
CA VAL A 386 4.65 16.41 -35.65
C VAL A 386 4.69 16.22 -37.17
N THR A 387 5.89 16.30 -37.78
CA THR A 387 6.05 16.04 -39.22
C THR A 387 5.73 14.58 -39.55
N ASP A 388 5.22 14.35 -40.77
CA ASP A 388 4.78 13.01 -41.21
C ASP A 388 5.89 11.94 -41.13
N THR A 389 7.14 12.34 -41.38
CA THR A 389 8.29 11.44 -41.24
C THR A 389 8.54 11.02 -39.81
N VAL A 390 8.55 11.96 -38.88
CA VAL A 390 8.74 11.68 -37.44
C VAL A 390 7.55 10.91 -36.89
N LEU A 391 6.34 11.27 -37.30
CA LEU A 391 5.11 10.57 -36.91
C LEU A 391 5.14 9.11 -37.36
N LYS A 392 5.50 8.85 -38.64
CA LYS A 392 5.60 7.49 -39.18
C LYS A 392 6.62 6.66 -38.38
N GLN A 393 7.80 7.19 -38.09
CA GLN A 393 8.81 6.51 -37.28
C GLN A 393 8.32 6.24 -35.86
N SER A 394 7.69 7.23 -35.22
CA SER A 394 7.14 7.11 -33.87
C SER A 394 6.04 6.03 -33.77
N LEU A 395 5.20 5.90 -34.79
CA LEU A 395 4.18 4.86 -34.87
C LEU A 395 4.80 3.48 -35.10
N ILE A 396 5.80 3.36 -35.99
CA ILE A 396 6.53 2.10 -36.24
C ILE A 396 7.24 1.62 -34.97
N HIS A 397 7.90 2.51 -34.24
CA HIS A 397 8.59 2.20 -33.00
C HIS A 397 7.67 2.13 -31.76
N LYS A 398 6.35 2.27 -31.94
CA LYS A 398 5.35 2.24 -30.85
C LYS A 398 5.61 3.27 -29.75
N ALA A 399 6.26 4.38 -30.09
CA ALA A 399 6.56 5.46 -29.15
C ALA A 399 5.32 6.29 -28.75
N ILE A 400 4.28 6.25 -29.60
CA ILE A 400 3.00 6.94 -29.33
C ILE A 400 2.11 6.03 -28.49
N ARG A 401 1.74 6.51 -27.31
CA ARG A 401 0.73 5.84 -26.47
C ARG A 401 -0.66 6.32 -26.85
N PHE A 402 -1.55 5.36 -27.08
CA PHE A 402 -2.96 5.62 -27.34
C PHE A 402 -3.73 5.60 -26.02
N ASN A 403 -4.05 6.79 -25.52
CA ASN A 403 -4.81 6.97 -24.30
C ASN A 403 -6.23 7.42 -24.64
N LEU A 404 -7.19 6.89 -23.90
CA LEU A 404 -8.58 7.27 -23.99
C LEU A 404 -9.04 7.82 -22.64
N THR A 405 -9.64 9.00 -22.65
CA THR A 405 -10.29 9.56 -21.46
C THR A 405 -11.79 9.44 -21.64
N VAL A 406 -12.42 8.72 -20.71
CA VAL A 406 -13.89 8.58 -20.66
C VAL A 406 -14.38 9.45 -19.50
N PRO A 407 -15.17 10.49 -19.74
CA PRO A 407 -15.71 11.33 -18.68
C PRO A 407 -16.57 10.52 -17.69
N PRO A 408 -16.61 10.92 -16.41
CA PRO A 408 -17.48 10.28 -15.44
C PRO A 408 -18.95 10.26 -15.90
N PHE A 409 -19.66 9.18 -15.59
CA PHE A 409 -21.07 8.98 -15.92
C PHE A 409 -21.42 8.92 -17.42
N THR A 410 -20.42 8.94 -18.30
CA THR A 410 -20.60 8.62 -19.72
C THR A 410 -20.31 7.14 -19.95
N SER A 411 -20.98 6.54 -20.91
CA SER A 411 -20.71 5.14 -21.27
C SER A 411 -20.75 4.95 -22.77
N GLN A 412 -19.79 4.20 -23.28
CA GLN A 412 -19.78 3.71 -24.65
C GLN A 412 -20.82 2.59 -24.81
N SER A 413 -21.39 2.44 -26.00
CA SER A 413 -22.21 1.27 -26.31
C SER A 413 -21.32 0.07 -26.64
N PHE A 414 -21.78 -1.13 -26.32
CA PHE A 414 -21.08 -2.35 -26.72
C PHE A 414 -20.97 -2.49 -28.23
N ASP A 415 -22.00 -2.05 -28.98
CA ASP A 415 -21.98 -2.09 -30.46
C ASP A 415 -20.80 -1.32 -31.05
N LYS A 416 -20.44 -0.16 -30.48
CA LYS A 416 -19.30 0.63 -30.91
C LYS A 416 -17.97 -0.08 -30.60
N ILE A 417 -17.88 -0.69 -29.42
CA ILE A 417 -16.70 -1.48 -29.01
C ILE A 417 -16.53 -2.68 -29.93
N GLU A 418 -17.61 -3.41 -30.23
CA GLU A 418 -17.57 -4.54 -31.16
C GLU A 418 -17.19 -4.12 -32.59
N LYS A 419 -17.70 -2.99 -33.06
CA LYS A 419 -17.30 -2.45 -34.37
C LYS A 419 -15.82 -2.15 -34.43
N ALA A 420 -15.29 -1.45 -33.41
CA ALA A 420 -13.86 -1.16 -33.32
C ALA A 420 -13.00 -2.43 -33.28
N ALA A 421 -13.43 -3.42 -32.52
CA ALA A 421 -12.76 -4.73 -32.45
C ALA A 421 -12.77 -5.47 -33.79
N LYS A 422 -13.91 -5.46 -34.51
CA LYS A 422 -14.03 -6.05 -35.86
C LYS A 422 -13.14 -5.38 -36.89
N ILE A 423 -13.07 -4.03 -36.88
CA ILE A 423 -12.20 -3.25 -37.78
C ILE A 423 -10.73 -3.68 -37.61
N LEU A 424 -10.32 -3.90 -36.38
CA LEU A 424 -8.94 -4.28 -36.04
C LEU A 424 -8.71 -5.80 -36.01
N ASN A 425 -9.73 -6.60 -36.25
CA ASN A 425 -9.70 -8.05 -36.17
C ASN A 425 -9.22 -8.58 -34.80
N ILE A 426 -9.65 -7.92 -33.70
CA ILE A 426 -9.31 -8.27 -32.33
C ILE A 426 -10.46 -9.08 -31.71
N PRO A 427 -10.26 -10.32 -31.27
CA PRO A 427 -11.28 -11.07 -30.55
C PRO A 427 -11.47 -10.49 -29.13
N LEU A 428 -12.69 -10.14 -28.75
CA LEU A 428 -12.98 -9.65 -27.40
C LEU A 428 -12.90 -10.78 -26.38
N ASN A 429 -13.41 -11.96 -26.75
CA ASN A 429 -13.32 -13.18 -25.97
C ASN A 429 -12.35 -14.14 -26.63
N GLU A 430 -11.59 -14.86 -25.84
CA GLU A 430 -10.63 -15.86 -26.31
C GLU A 430 -10.48 -16.99 -25.29
N ARG A 431 -10.01 -18.14 -25.72
CA ARG A 431 -9.65 -19.21 -24.80
C ARG A 431 -8.31 -18.91 -24.16
N VAL A 432 -8.15 -19.30 -22.92
CA VAL A 432 -6.93 -19.10 -22.13
C VAL A 432 -6.33 -20.46 -21.82
N PHE A 433 -5.06 -20.64 -22.17
CA PHE A 433 -4.27 -21.80 -21.80
C PHE A 433 -3.72 -21.60 -20.39
N MET A 434 -3.93 -22.59 -19.55
CA MET A 434 -3.46 -22.62 -18.16
C MET A 434 -2.33 -23.65 -18.01
N PRO A 435 -1.05 -23.25 -18.09
CA PRO A 435 0.08 -24.19 -18.09
C PRO A 435 0.17 -25.06 -16.83
N GLU A 436 -0.30 -24.56 -15.69
CA GLU A 436 -0.30 -25.31 -14.44
C GLU A 436 -1.22 -26.53 -14.48
N ILE A 437 -2.29 -26.45 -15.28
CA ILE A 437 -3.25 -27.55 -15.48
C ILE A 437 -2.95 -28.31 -16.78
N GLY A 438 -2.29 -27.64 -17.75
CA GLY A 438 -2.02 -28.17 -19.08
C GLY A 438 -3.21 -28.11 -20.05
N GLU A 439 -4.24 -27.32 -19.74
CA GLU A 439 -5.48 -27.27 -20.50
C GLU A 439 -5.89 -25.86 -20.92
N TRP A 440 -6.66 -25.78 -22.00
CA TRP A 440 -7.36 -24.57 -22.42
C TRP A 440 -8.71 -24.45 -21.68
N THR A 441 -9.18 -23.23 -21.48
CA THR A 441 -10.57 -23.02 -21.05
C THR A 441 -11.51 -23.62 -22.09
N LYS A 442 -12.58 -24.25 -21.62
CA LYS A 442 -13.57 -24.91 -22.48
C LYS A 442 -14.18 -23.93 -23.48
N ASP A 443 -14.59 -22.77 -23.00
CA ASP A 443 -15.23 -21.72 -23.78
C ASP A 443 -14.36 -20.47 -23.82
N PRO A 444 -14.53 -19.60 -24.83
CA PRO A 444 -13.88 -18.29 -24.86
C PRO A 444 -14.36 -17.44 -23.68
N VAL A 445 -13.42 -16.83 -22.97
CA VAL A 445 -13.66 -15.96 -21.82
C VAL A 445 -13.31 -14.51 -22.12
N PRO A 446 -13.93 -13.52 -21.46
CA PRO A 446 -13.55 -12.12 -21.60
C PRO A 446 -12.11 -11.88 -21.14
N VAL A 447 -11.26 -11.38 -22.05
CA VAL A 447 -9.86 -11.02 -21.76
C VAL A 447 -9.59 -9.64 -22.28
N GLY A 448 -8.91 -8.81 -21.48
CA GLY A 448 -8.53 -7.47 -21.89
C GLY A 448 -7.79 -6.71 -20.80
N VAL A 449 -7.62 -5.41 -21.02
CA VAL A 449 -6.84 -4.57 -20.10
C VAL A 449 -7.77 -3.80 -19.17
N GLN A 450 -7.44 -3.85 -17.89
CA GLN A 450 -8.14 -3.08 -16.86
C GLN A 450 -7.15 -2.43 -15.89
N TYR A 451 -7.55 -1.28 -15.33
CA TYR A 451 -6.77 -0.56 -14.35
C TYR A 451 -7.04 -1.07 -12.94
N PHE A 452 -5.98 -1.51 -12.26
CA PHE A 452 -6.03 -1.92 -10.86
C PHE A 452 -5.08 -1.08 -10.01
N SER A 453 -5.47 -0.84 -8.77
CA SER A 453 -4.64 -0.25 -7.73
C SER A 453 -4.49 -1.20 -6.56
N ALA A 454 -3.30 -1.26 -5.99
CA ALA A 454 -3.09 -1.89 -4.69
C ALA A 454 -3.64 -0.98 -3.59
N MET A 455 -4.30 -1.58 -2.61
CA MET A 455 -4.79 -0.85 -1.43
C MET A 455 -3.72 -0.87 -0.33
N GLU A 456 -3.74 0.13 0.56
CA GLU A 456 -2.86 0.19 1.74
C GLU A 456 -3.02 -0.98 2.73
N GLN A 457 -4.06 -1.79 2.53
CA GLN A 457 -4.35 -2.93 3.39
C GLN A 457 -3.45 -4.10 3.05
N LEU A 458 -2.35 -4.22 3.78
CA LEU A 458 -1.42 -5.34 3.64
C LEU A 458 -1.90 -6.56 4.43
N SER A 459 -1.43 -7.75 4.05
CA SER A 459 -1.74 -8.99 4.76
C SER A 459 -1.29 -8.96 6.22
N SER A 460 -0.13 -8.37 6.50
CA SER A 460 0.41 -8.18 7.85
C SER A 460 -0.51 -7.37 8.77
N ASP A 461 -1.31 -6.45 8.22
CA ASP A 461 -2.28 -5.66 9.01
C ASP A 461 -3.40 -6.53 9.60
N TYR A 462 -3.67 -7.67 8.98
CA TYR A 462 -4.74 -8.60 9.40
C TYR A 462 -4.25 -9.74 10.26
N GLU A 463 -2.95 -9.92 10.36
CA GLU A 463 -2.37 -10.89 11.27
C GLU A 463 -2.66 -10.45 12.72
N SER A 464 -3.29 -11.33 13.50
CA SER A 464 -3.58 -11.07 14.89
C SER A 464 -3.31 -12.32 15.70
N THR A 465 -2.68 -12.13 16.84
CA THR A 465 -2.40 -13.21 17.81
C THR A 465 -3.06 -12.88 19.12
N ARG A 466 -3.50 -13.91 19.83
CA ARG A 466 -4.07 -13.76 21.16
C ARG A 466 -3.62 -14.91 22.05
N SER A 467 -3.16 -14.57 23.24
CA SER A 467 -2.98 -15.49 24.36
C SER A 467 -4.00 -15.18 25.48
N SER A 468 -3.66 -15.31 26.73
CA SER A 468 -4.50 -14.83 27.85
C SER A 468 -4.40 -13.30 27.91
N ALA A 469 -5.43 -12.62 27.43
CA ALA A 469 -5.52 -11.18 27.39
C ALA A 469 -6.87 -10.69 27.98
N GLY A 470 -7.12 -9.38 27.95
CA GLY A 470 -8.28 -8.76 28.58
C GLY A 470 -9.63 -9.27 28.10
N TYR A 471 -10.60 -9.20 28.99
CA TYR A 471 -12.01 -9.51 28.72
C TYR A 471 -12.88 -8.33 29.12
N VAL A 472 -13.94 -8.11 28.36
CA VAL A 472 -14.96 -7.09 28.69
C VAL A 472 -15.71 -7.55 29.94
N SER A 473 -15.71 -6.76 31.00
CA SER A 473 -16.34 -7.11 32.30
C SER A 473 -17.86 -7.37 32.20
N ALA A 474 -18.56 -6.65 31.34
CA ALA A 474 -20.01 -6.77 31.20
C ALA A 474 -20.46 -8.07 30.50
N THR A 475 -19.73 -8.51 29.47
CA THR A 475 -20.10 -9.67 28.64
C THR A 475 -19.19 -10.88 28.82
N GLY A 476 -18.05 -10.70 29.49
CA GLY A 476 -17.03 -11.75 29.64
C GLY A 476 -16.46 -12.24 28.31
N GLN A 477 -16.65 -11.48 27.23
CA GLN A 477 -16.09 -11.77 25.92
C GLN A 477 -14.69 -11.17 25.79
N PRO A 478 -13.82 -11.69 24.90
CA PRO A 478 -12.57 -11.04 24.61
C PRO A 478 -12.76 -9.59 24.18
N THR A 479 -11.82 -8.73 24.50
CA THR A 479 -11.78 -7.36 23.95
C THR A 479 -11.73 -7.41 22.44
N SER A 480 -12.18 -6.36 21.75
CA SER A 480 -12.07 -6.22 20.30
C SER A 480 -10.85 -5.39 19.92
N GLY A 481 -10.30 -5.64 18.74
CA GLY A 481 -9.17 -4.89 18.18
C GLY A 481 -7.82 -5.58 18.38
N LYS A 482 -6.99 -5.56 17.33
CA LYS A 482 -5.64 -6.17 17.30
C LYS A 482 -4.77 -5.65 18.45
N ASN A 483 -4.84 -4.38 18.74
CA ASN A 483 -4.04 -3.66 19.73
C ASN A 483 -4.35 -4.00 21.18
N LYS A 484 -5.56 -4.49 21.43
CA LYS A 484 -5.97 -4.98 22.76
C LYS A 484 -5.83 -6.49 22.87
N LEU A 485 -5.02 -7.10 22.00
CA LEU A 485 -4.94 -8.56 21.87
C LEU A 485 -6.36 -9.17 21.80
N GLY A 486 -7.20 -8.56 20.97
CA GLY A 486 -8.60 -8.90 20.88
C GLY A 486 -8.85 -10.27 20.26
N GLY A 487 -10.00 -10.84 20.58
CA GLY A 487 -10.48 -12.06 19.95
C GLY A 487 -11.11 -11.78 18.59
N GLN A 488 -11.03 -12.74 17.68
CA GLN A 488 -11.76 -12.69 16.43
C GLN A 488 -13.24 -13.04 16.64
N ALA A 489 -14.13 -12.32 15.95
CA ALA A 489 -15.55 -12.62 15.98
C ALA A 489 -15.86 -13.85 15.12
N LEU A 490 -16.79 -14.69 15.58
CA LEU A 490 -17.37 -15.74 14.75
C LEU A 490 -18.26 -15.09 13.69
N GLY A 491 -17.94 -15.28 12.42
CA GLY A 491 -18.68 -14.73 11.30
C GLY A 491 -19.99 -15.48 11.01
N GLU A 492 -20.90 -14.83 10.32
CA GLU A 492 -22.16 -15.43 9.88
C GLU A 492 -21.92 -16.66 8.97
N LEU A 493 -20.94 -16.57 8.08
CA LEU A 493 -20.57 -17.68 7.18
C LEU A 493 -20.01 -18.88 7.94
N ASP A 494 -19.27 -18.66 9.05
CA ASP A 494 -18.77 -19.74 9.91
C ASP A 494 -19.94 -20.47 10.57
N ILE A 495 -20.98 -19.74 11.00
CA ILE A 495 -22.21 -20.32 11.55
C ILE A 495 -22.94 -21.17 10.51
N TYR A 496 -23.07 -20.69 9.26
CA TYR A 496 -23.68 -21.47 8.18
C TYR A 496 -22.92 -22.75 7.88
N ASN A 497 -21.59 -22.71 7.89
CA ASN A 497 -20.77 -23.91 7.73
C ASN A 497 -21.02 -24.91 8.85
N LEU A 498 -21.03 -24.47 10.12
CA LEU A 498 -21.29 -25.33 11.26
C LEU A 498 -22.70 -25.92 11.23
N LEU A 499 -23.70 -25.17 10.78
CA LEU A 499 -25.06 -25.67 10.56
C LEU A 499 -25.12 -26.73 9.46
N THR A 500 -24.41 -26.52 8.36
CA THR A 500 -24.36 -27.47 7.22
C THR A 500 -23.76 -28.82 7.64
N TYR A 501 -22.82 -28.79 8.58
CA TYR A 501 -22.20 -30.02 9.14
C TYR A 501 -22.92 -30.58 10.38
N ASP A 502 -24.13 -30.11 10.70
CA ASP A 502 -24.90 -30.52 11.89
C ASP A 502 -24.13 -30.40 13.21
N CYS A 503 -23.21 -29.45 13.29
CA CYS A 503 -22.40 -29.21 14.50
C CYS A 503 -23.17 -28.47 15.59
N ASN A 504 -24.40 -28.89 15.89
CA ASN A 504 -25.33 -28.20 16.79
C ASN A 504 -24.79 -28.04 18.22
N ASN A 505 -24.03 -29.01 18.73
CA ASN A 505 -23.45 -28.94 20.07
C ASN A 505 -22.34 -27.87 20.13
N ILE A 506 -21.52 -27.75 19.08
CA ILE A 506 -20.50 -26.71 18.99
C ILE A 506 -21.16 -25.34 18.89
N LEU A 507 -22.18 -25.20 18.05
CA LEU A 507 -22.95 -23.95 17.94
C LEU A 507 -23.58 -23.55 19.27
N LYS A 508 -24.18 -24.50 19.99
CA LYS A 508 -24.73 -24.26 21.33
C LYS A 508 -23.66 -23.79 22.31
N GLU A 509 -22.51 -24.41 22.33
CA GLU A 509 -21.38 -23.98 23.17
C GLU A 509 -20.93 -22.56 22.83
N LEU A 510 -20.70 -22.29 21.52
CA LEU A 510 -20.17 -21.00 21.06
C LEU A 510 -21.16 -19.84 21.29
N LEU A 511 -22.46 -20.05 20.99
CA LEU A 511 -23.47 -19.02 21.08
C LEU A 511 -24.04 -18.82 22.49
N MET A 512 -23.89 -19.77 23.39
CA MET A 512 -24.39 -19.69 24.77
C MET A 512 -23.28 -19.64 25.82
N ALA A 513 -22.63 -20.78 26.09
CA ALA A 513 -21.70 -20.90 27.22
C ALA A 513 -20.42 -20.07 27.02
N ARG A 514 -19.92 -19.93 25.77
CA ARG A 514 -18.75 -19.11 25.46
C ARG A 514 -19.07 -17.67 25.05
N SER A 515 -20.35 -17.33 24.88
CA SER A 515 -20.78 -15.99 24.52
C SER A 515 -20.98 -15.12 25.76
N ASP A 516 -22.22 -14.75 26.05
CA ASP A 516 -22.60 -13.76 27.06
C ASP A 516 -23.23 -14.35 28.33
N ASN A 517 -23.36 -15.66 28.42
CA ASN A 517 -23.81 -16.33 29.64
C ASN A 517 -22.64 -16.56 30.61
N MET A 518 -22.43 -15.60 31.48
CA MET A 518 -21.32 -15.60 32.43
C MET A 518 -21.34 -16.77 33.43
N ASN A 519 -22.52 -17.28 33.79
CA ASN A 519 -22.66 -18.37 34.73
C ASN A 519 -22.21 -19.70 34.08
N ASP A 520 -22.74 -20.01 32.93
CA ASP A 520 -22.38 -21.19 32.15
C ASP A 520 -20.90 -21.18 31.78
N LYS A 521 -20.36 -20.00 31.47
CA LYS A 521 -18.94 -19.81 31.15
C LYS A 521 -18.05 -20.13 32.36
N ARG A 522 -18.41 -19.64 33.55
CA ARG A 522 -17.67 -19.91 34.79
C ARG A 522 -17.71 -21.40 35.16
N GLU A 523 -18.88 -22.03 35.02
CA GLU A 523 -19.05 -23.45 35.25
C GLU A 523 -18.18 -24.28 34.28
N LEU A 524 -18.25 -23.99 32.98
CA LEU A 524 -17.47 -24.64 31.95
C LEU A 524 -15.96 -24.55 32.23
N ILE A 525 -15.47 -23.33 32.50
CA ILE A 525 -14.04 -23.08 32.77
C ILE A 525 -13.62 -23.71 34.11
N GLY A 526 -14.47 -23.64 35.13
CA GLY A 526 -14.22 -24.28 36.43
C GLY A 526 -14.05 -25.78 36.29
N ASN A 527 -14.99 -26.43 35.63
CA ASN A 527 -14.93 -27.89 35.41
C ASN A 527 -13.72 -28.30 34.55
N LEU A 528 -13.37 -27.52 33.51
CA LEU A 528 -12.16 -27.80 32.73
C LEU A 528 -10.87 -27.66 33.54
N ARG A 529 -10.81 -26.75 34.49
CA ARG A 529 -9.65 -26.57 35.38
C ARG A 529 -9.53 -27.69 36.40
N GLU A 530 -10.66 -28.12 36.97
CA GLU A 530 -10.70 -29.07 38.05
C GLU A 530 -10.63 -30.52 37.58
N TYR A 531 -11.37 -30.85 36.51
CA TYR A 531 -11.55 -32.23 36.04
C TYR A 531 -10.92 -32.49 34.66
N GLY A 532 -10.39 -31.46 33.98
CA GLY A 532 -9.83 -31.59 32.64
C GLY A 532 -10.90 -31.79 31.53
N GLN A 533 -12.16 -31.91 31.91
CA GLN A 533 -13.30 -32.10 30.99
C GLN A 533 -14.56 -31.43 31.55
N SER A 534 -15.47 -31.07 30.70
CA SER A 534 -16.79 -30.52 31.07
C SER A 534 -17.84 -30.90 30.05
N ASN A 535 -19.06 -31.14 30.52
CA ASN A 535 -20.23 -31.12 29.64
C ASN A 535 -20.64 -29.67 29.37
N ILE A 536 -21.28 -29.42 28.25
CA ILE A 536 -21.86 -28.09 27.96
C ILE A 536 -22.96 -27.83 29.00
N PRO A 537 -22.89 -26.77 29.77
CA PRO A 537 -23.91 -26.46 30.76
C PRO A 537 -25.30 -26.41 30.10
N LYS A 538 -26.31 -26.98 30.77
CA LYS A 538 -27.66 -27.10 30.20
C LYS A 538 -28.44 -25.78 30.19
N GLY A 539 -27.79 -24.67 30.57
CA GLY A 539 -28.33 -23.32 30.51
C GLY A 539 -29.46 -23.09 31.52
N GLY A 540 -29.12 -22.62 32.72
CA GLY A 540 -30.11 -22.25 33.75
C GLY A 540 -30.64 -20.82 33.58
N ARG A 541 -29.95 -19.95 32.87
CA ARG A 541 -30.35 -18.56 32.62
C ARG A 541 -29.97 -18.16 31.21
N GLU A 542 -30.91 -17.52 30.54
CA GLU A 542 -30.67 -16.99 29.20
C GLU A 542 -29.65 -15.84 29.23
N GLY A 543 -28.71 -15.83 28.26
CA GLY A 543 -27.80 -14.73 28.03
C GLY A 543 -28.54 -13.43 27.60
N ALA A 544 -27.87 -12.30 27.69
CA ALA A 544 -28.45 -11.00 27.36
C ALA A 544 -28.92 -10.94 25.88
N THR A 545 -28.16 -11.53 24.97
CA THR A 545 -28.49 -11.59 23.53
C THR A 545 -29.76 -12.40 23.29
N ASN A 546 -29.95 -13.54 23.98
CA ASN A 546 -31.15 -14.36 23.82
C ASN A 546 -32.40 -13.65 24.37
N LYS A 547 -32.27 -12.95 25.48
CA LYS A 547 -33.36 -12.12 26.02
C LYS A 547 -33.76 -11.02 25.05
N LEU A 548 -32.79 -10.34 24.46
CA LEU A 548 -33.06 -9.29 23.47
C LEU A 548 -33.73 -9.86 22.22
N PHE A 549 -33.29 -11.02 21.73
CA PHE A 549 -33.91 -11.72 20.62
C PHE A 549 -35.38 -12.07 20.93
N ASN A 550 -35.65 -12.63 22.10
CA ASN A 550 -37.01 -12.95 22.54
C ASN A 550 -37.91 -11.71 22.63
N ILE A 551 -37.38 -10.58 23.09
CA ILE A 551 -38.10 -9.31 23.12
C ILE A 551 -38.48 -8.86 21.72
N PHE A 552 -37.57 -8.95 20.75
CA PHE A 552 -37.87 -8.60 19.35
C PHE A 552 -38.91 -9.51 18.73
N ILE A 553 -38.79 -10.83 18.92
CA ILE A 553 -39.75 -11.81 18.39
C ILE A 553 -41.14 -11.62 19.01
N THR A 554 -41.20 -11.45 20.34
CA THR A 554 -42.46 -11.20 21.04
C THR A 554 -43.06 -9.85 20.62
N GLY A 555 -42.24 -8.82 20.39
CA GLY A 555 -42.70 -7.52 19.88
C GLY A 555 -43.32 -7.58 18.48
N GLN A 556 -43.00 -8.62 17.71
CA GLN A 556 -43.63 -8.91 16.42
C GLN A 556 -44.87 -9.83 16.53
N GLY A 557 -45.29 -10.18 17.75
CA GLY A 557 -46.42 -11.08 17.98
C GLY A 557 -46.09 -12.56 17.77
N LEU A 558 -44.82 -12.92 17.70
CA LEU A 558 -44.38 -14.31 17.62
C LEU A 558 -43.90 -14.78 19.00
N PHE A 559 -44.25 -16.00 19.36
CA PHE A 559 -43.82 -16.66 20.59
C PHE A 559 -42.98 -17.89 20.25
N LEU A 560 -41.82 -17.99 20.84
CA LEU A 560 -40.93 -19.16 20.74
C LEU A 560 -41.17 -20.13 21.88
#